data_cec9de7a417df06f2f5a13e858ce6e48
#
_entry.id   cec9de7a417df06f2f5a13e858ce6e48
#
_cell.length_a   1.000
_cell.length_b   1.000
_cell.length_c   1.000
_cell.angle_alpha   90.00
_cell.angle_beta   90.00
_cell.angle_gamma   90.00
#
_symmetry.space_group_name_H-M   'P 1'
#
loop_
_entity.id
_entity.type
_entity.pdbx_description
1 polymer ?
#
loop_
_entity_poly.entity_id
_entity_poly.type
_entity_poly.pdbx_seq_one_letter_code
_entity_poly.pdbx_strand_id
1 'polypeptide(L)'
;MKFYIDFEATQYTENIISIGCVAENGDSFSSLVNCPYKVGSFVTQLTGITNDMVSAAPSPDEVFTNFFKWIMERSEGIPSYYCYGSADSGYIHNTVKNMKDFFAIT
;
A
#
# COMPACT_ATOMS: atom_id res chain seq x y z
N MET A 1 -15.35 -8.06 -8.91
CA MET A 1 -15.14 -8.33 -7.47
C MET A 1 -14.75 -7.05 -6.77
N LYS A 2 -15.20 -6.87 -5.55
CA LYS A 2 -14.91 -5.69 -4.73
C LYS A 2 -13.70 -5.95 -3.84
N PHE A 3 -12.83 -4.93 -3.73
CA PHE A 3 -11.64 -4.96 -2.88
C PHE A 3 -11.66 -3.77 -1.92
N TYR A 4 -11.50 -4.05 -0.65
CA TYR A 4 -11.49 -3.05 0.42
C TYR A 4 -10.06 -2.86 0.89
N ILE A 5 -9.53 -1.65 0.69
CA ILE A 5 -8.10 -1.36 0.87
C ILE A 5 -7.91 -0.37 2.01
N ASP A 6 -6.90 -0.62 2.84
CA ASP A 6 -6.46 0.27 3.90
C ASP A 6 -4.95 0.48 3.80
N PHE A 7 -4.52 1.74 3.84
CA PHE A 7 -3.11 2.11 3.78
C PHE A 7 -2.68 2.76 5.08
N GLU A 8 -1.45 2.48 5.50
CA GLU A 8 -0.75 3.27 6.50
C GLU A 8 0.38 4.03 5.80
N ALA A 9 0.65 5.26 6.24
CA ALA A 9 1.60 6.15 5.58
C ALA A 9 2.49 6.88 6.60
N THR A 10 3.63 7.38 6.13
CA THR A 10 4.53 8.21 6.93
C THR A 10 3.84 9.50 7.35
N GLN A 11 4.24 10.01 8.52
CA GLN A 11 3.56 11.15 9.17
C GLN A 11 3.61 12.44 8.36
N TYR A 12 4.77 12.77 7.79
CA TYR A 12 4.97 14.06 7.14
C TYR A 12 5.02 13.98 5.61
N THR A 13 5.53 12.88 5.07
CA THR A 13 5.71 12.71 3.64
C THR A 13 4.56 11.96 2.97
N GLU A 14 3.67 11.38 3.75
CA GLU A 14 2.47 10.66 3.29
C GLU A 14 2.79 9.58 2.24
N ASN A 15 3.86 8.83 2.46
CA ASN A 15 4.24 7.68 1.64
C ASN A 15 3.74 6.39 2.28
N ILE A 16 3.19 5.50 1.46
CA ILE A 16 2.63 4.23 1.93
C ILE A 16 3.74 3.36 2.54
N ILE A 17 3.49 2.86 3.75
CA ILE A 17 4.37 1.93 4.45
C ILE A 17 3.69 0.61 4.76
N SER A 18 2.37 0.53 4.57
CA SER A 18 1.60 -0.69 4.79
C SER A 18 0.38 -0.72 3.89
N ILE A 19 0.09 -1.88 3.34
CA ILE A 19 -1.12 -2.15 2.57
C ILE A 19 -1.86 -3.31 3.23
N GLY A 20 -3.15 -3.12 3.48
CA GLY A 20 -4.07 -4.18 3.84
C GLY A 20 -5.21 -4.19 2.85
N CYS A 21 -5.61 -5.36 2.38
CA CYS A 21 -6.73 -5.49 1.45
C CYS A 21 -7.52 -6.75 1.75
N VAL A 22 -8.85 -6.62 1.75
CA VAL A 22 -9.77 -7.75 1.86
C VAL A 22 -10.61 -7.79 0.59
N ALA A 23 -10.62 -8.93 -0.07
CA ALA A 23 -11.48 -9.16 -1.22
C ALA A 23 -12.90 -9.54 -0.76
N GLU A 24 -13.86 -9.31 -1.61
CA GLU A 24 -15.27 -9.63 -1.39
C GLU A 24 -15.49 -11.11 -1.01
N ASN A 25 -14.65 -12.00 -1.51
CA ASN A 25 -14.71 -13.44 -1.20
C ASN A 25 -14.08 -13.83 0.14
N GLY A 26 -13.53 -12.88 0.88
CA GLY A 26 -12.88 -13.11 2.17
C GLY A 26 -11.37 -13.28 2.14
N ASP A 27 -10.76 -13.42 0.97
CA ASP A 27 -9.31 -13.48 0.85
C ASP A 27 -8.68 -12.15 1.23
N SER A 28 -7.46 -12.17 1.76
CA SER A 28 -6.76 -10.96 2.18
C SER A 28 -5.33 -10.91 1.67
N PHE A 29 -4.84 -9.71 1.50
CA PHE A 29 -3.46 -9.38 1.19
C PHE A 29 -2.96 -8.36 2.21
N SER A 30 -1.75 -8.52 2.70
CA SER A 30 -1.12 -7.49 3.53
C SER A 30 0.38 -7.49 3.31
N SER A 31 0.98 -6.31 3.37
CA SER A 31 2.43 -6.15 3.26
C SER A 31 2.87 -4.83 3.84
N LEU A 32 4.03 -4.82 4.49
CA LEU A 32 4.77 -3.59 4.73
C LEU A 32 5.44 -3.16 3.42
N VAL A 33 5.72 -1.88 3.31
CA VAL A 33 6.33 -1.29 2.11
C VAL A 33 7.55 -0.48 2.51
N ASN A 34 8.70 -0.77 1.90
CA ASN A 34 9.91 0.02 2.12
C ASN A 34 9.69 1.46 1.67
N CYS A 35 10.25 2.40 2.41
CA CYS A 35 10.11 3.82 2.15
C CYS A 35 11.41 4.52 2.52
N PRO A 36 11.91 5.49 1.70
CA PRO A 36 13.14 6.21 2.00
C PRO A 36 12.99 7.25 3.10
N TYR A 37 11.77 7.51 3.57
CA TYR A 37 11.48 8.51 4.59
C TYR A 37 11.21 7.86 5.94
N LYS A 38 11.38 8.64 7.00
CA LYS A 38 11.08 8.19 8.37
C LYS A 38 9.57 8.06 8.56
N VAL A 39 9.17 7.04 9.32
CA VAL A 39 7.76 6.77 9.64
C VAL A 39 7.13 7.91 10.46
N GLY A 40 7.85 8.43 11.45
CA GLY A 40 7.33 9.41 12.38
C GLY A 40 6.81 8.75 13.66
N SER A 41 7.10 9.36 14.81
CA SER A 41 6.79 8.79 16.13
C SER A 41 5.29 8.61 16.37
N PHE A 42 4.47 9.53 15.86
CA PHE A 42 3.02 9.47 16.01
C PHE A 42 2.44 8.25 15.27
N VAL A 43 2.89 8.02 14.04
CA VAL A 43 2.45 6.86 13.25
C VAL A 43 2.90 5.56 13.91
N THR A 44 4.14 5.51 14.41
CA THR A 44 4.63 4.33 15.13
C THR A 44 3.78 4.03 16.36
N GLN A 45 3.38 5.05 17.12
CA GLN A 45 2.52 4.87 18.29
C GLN A 45 1.14 4.32 17.91
N LEU A 46 0.56 4.80 16.81
CA LEU A 46 -0.77 4.36 16.36
C LEU A 46 -0.77 2.97 15.76
N THR A 47 0.24 2.63 14.98
CA THR A 47 0.24 1.43 14.12
C THR A 47 1.16 0.33 14.61
N GLY A 48 2.14 0.67 15.44
CA GLY A 48 3.21 -0.26 15.82
C GLY A 48 4.30 -0.40 14.76
N ILE A 49 4.17 0.25 13.62
CA ILE A 49 5.16 0.17 12.53
C ILE A 49 6.34 1.07 12.84
N THR A 50 7.55 0.49 12.83
CA THR A 50 8.79 1.19 13.16
C THR A 50 9.63 1.45 11.91
N ASN A 51 10.61 2.36 12.03
CA ASN A 51 11.57 2.59 10.95
C ASN A 51 12.33 1.32 10.56
N ASP A 52 12.71 0.49 11.54
CA ASP A 52 13.42 -0.77 11.28
C ASP A 52 12.56 -1.74 10.48
N MET A 53 11.27 -1.84 10.81
CA MET A 53 10.33 -2.69 10.08
C MET A 53 10.21 -2.26 8.62
N VAL A 54 10.09 -0.95 8.38
CA VAL A 54 9.97 -0.39 7.03
C VAL A 54 11.27 -0.58 6.24
N SER A 55 12.43 -0.41 6.89
CA SER A 55 13.73 -0.63 6.25
C SER A 55 13.93 -2.06 5.78
N ALA A 56 13.35 -3.04 6.49
CA ALA A 56 13.44 -4.45 6.14
C ALA A 56 12.34 -4.90 5.17
N ALA A 57 11.39 -4.03 4.85
CA ALA A 57 10.25 -4.38 4.01
C ALA A 57 10.62 -4.43 2.52
N PRO A 58 9.84 -5.15 1.70
CA PRO A 58 10.02 -5.15 0.24
C PRO A 58 9.83 -3.75 -0.36
N SER A 59 10.45 -3.51 -1.51
CA SER A 59 10.32 -2.24 -2.22
C SER A 59 8.89 -1.96 -2.65
N PRO A 60 8.51 -0.69 -2.85
CA PRO A 60 7.18 -0.37 -3.40
C PRO A 60 6.91 -1.07 -4.73
N ASP A 61 7.88 -1.15 -5.63
CA ASP A 61 7.73 -1.83 -6.91
C ASP A 61 7.34 -3.30 -6.73
N GLU A 62 8.04 -4.00 -5.83
CA GLU A 62 7.76 -5.40 -5.53
C GLU A 62 6.38 -5.58 -4.90
N VAL A 63 6.06 -4.78 -3.88
CA VAL A 63 4.79 -4.88 -3.16
C VAL A 63 3.61 -4.59 -4.09
N PHE A 64 3.66 -3.51 -4.86
CA PHE A 64 2.56 -3.15 -5.75
C PHE A 64 2.41 -4.12 -6.92
N THR A 65 3.51 -4.64 -7.46
CA THR A 65 3.46 -5.69 -8.48
C THR A 65 2.76 -6.93 -7.94
N ASN A 66 3.14 -7.39 -6.75
CA ASN A 66 2.51 -8.53 -6.11
C ASN A 66 1.05 -8.27 -5.76
N PHE A 67 0.73 -7.06 -5.33
CA PHE A 67 -0.64 -6.67 -4.98
C PHE A 67 -1.55 -6.68 -6.22
N PHE A 68 -1.13 -6.08 -7.32
CA PHE A 68 -1.91 -6.09 -8.56
C PHE A 68 -2.08 -7.50 -9.13
N LYS A 69 -1.04 -8.32 -9.05
CA LYS A 69 -1.11 -9.72 -9.43
C LYS A 69 -2.13 -10.48 -8.59
N TRP A 70 -2.12 -10.26 -7.28
CA TRP A 70 -3.09 -10.85 -6.36
C TRP A 70 -4.53 -10.43 -6.70
N ILE A 71 -4.74 -9.15 -7.03
CA ILE A 71 -6.04 -8.63 -7.46
C ILE A 71 -6.48 -9.29 -8.76
N MET A 72 -5.62 -9.33 -9.76
CA MET A 72 -5.95 -9.87 -11.08
C MET A 72 -6.25 -11.37 -11.03
N GLU A 73 -5.60 -12.11 -10.18
CA GLU A 73 -5.88 -13.54 -9.98
C GLU A 73 -7.30 -13.80 -9.45
N ARG A 74 -7.90 -12.80 -8.78
CA ARG A 74 -9.23 -12.90 -8.15
C ARG A 74 -10.33 -12.21 -8.92
N SER A 75 -9.98 -11.29 -9.80
CA SER A 75 -10.95 -10.49 -10.54
C SER A 75 -11.49 -11.22 -11.74
N GLU A 76 -12.82 -11.22 -11.87
CA GLU A 76 -13.52 -11.56 -13.09
C GLU A 76 -14.06 -10.25 -13.68
N GLY A 77 -13.32 -9.66 -14.62
CA GLY A 77 -13.64 -8.35 -15.16
C GLY A 77 -12.93 -7.21 -14.44
N ILE A 78 -13.54 -6.01 -14.45
CA ILE A 78 -12.93 -4.81 -13.87
C ILE A 78 -13.11 -4.83 -12.36
N PRO A 79 -12.01 -4.77 -11.56
CA PRO A 79 -12.13 -4.73 -10.12
C PRO A 79 -12.66 -3.38 -9.63
N SER A 80 -13.43 -3.40 -8.54
CA SER A 80 -13.89 -2.19 -7.85
C SER A 80 -13.11 -2.03 -6.56
N TYR A 81 -12.58 -0.83 -6.32
CA TYR A 81 -11.75 -0.52 -5.16
C TYR A 81 -12.48 0.43 -4.22
N TYR A 82 -12.39 0.14 -2.92
CA TYR A 82 -12.98 0.95 -1.86
C TYR A 82 -11.92 1.25 -0.81
N CYS A 83 -11.71 2.54 -0.51
CA CYS A 83 -10.79 3.01 0.51
C CYS A 83 -11.55 3.84 1.54
N TYR A 84 -11.05 3.89 2.76
CA TYR A 84 -11.59 4.76 3.81
C TYR A 84 -10.97 6.14 3.69
N GLY A 85 -11.82 7.17 3.57
CA GLY A 85 -11.41 8.56 3.55
C GLY A 85 -10.82 9.03 2.23
N SER A 86 -10.49 10.32 2.16
CA SER A 86 -9.98 10.97 0.96
C SER A 86 -8.45 11.03 0.89
N ALA A 87 -7.75 10.64 1.96
CA ALA A 87 -6.29 10.75 2.06
C ALA A 87 -5.56 9.67 1.22
N ASP A 88 -6.20 8.55 0.95
CA ASP A 88 -5.56 7.40 0.28
C ASP A 88 -5.08 7.73 -1.13
N SER A 89 -5.78 8.57 -1.88
CA SER A 89 -5.34 9.01 -3.20
C SER A 89 -4.03 9.80 -3.15
N GLY A 90 -3.87 10.63 -2.12
CA GLY A 90 -2.64 11.36 -1.88
C GLY A 90 -1.48 10.44 -1.51
N TYR A 91 -1.73 9.42 -0.69
CA TYR A 91 -0.75 8.41 -0.32
C TYR A 91 -0.26 7.64 -1.53
N ILE A 92 -1.17 7.21 -2.38
CA ILE A 92 -0.84 6.51 -3.62
C ILE A 92 0.02 7.40 -4.52
N HIS A 93 -0.40 8.65 -4.74
CA HIS A 93 0.34 9.61 -5.57
C HIS A 93 1.78 9.81 -5.06
N ASN A 94 1.95 10.06 -3.76
CA ASN A 94 3.26 10.31 -3.16
C ASN A 94 4.16 9.08 -3.20
N THR A 95 3.60 7.89 -3.06
CA THR A 95 4.35 6.65 -3.14
C THR A 95 4.77 6.36 -4.57
N VAL A 96 3.86 6.48 -5.52
CA VAL A 96 4.09 6.16 -6.94
C VAL A 96 5.18 7.03 -7.56
N LYS A 97 5.25 8.32 -7.21
CA LYS A 97 6.30 9.20 -7.76
C LYS A 97 7.72 8.76 -7.41
N ASN A 98 7.89 7.92 -6.39
CA ASN A 98 9.18 7.36 -5.99
C ASN A 98 9.45 5.98 -6.60
N MET A 99 8.54 5.46 -7.40
CA MET A 99 8.66 4.15 -8.06
C MET A 99 9.15 4.33 -9.49
N LYS A 100 10.24 3.63 -9.84
CA LYS A 100 10.86 3.77 -11.16
C LYS A 100 10.05 3.15 -12.28
N ASP A 101 9.44 1.99 -12.03
CA ASP A 101 8.83 1.15 -13.06
C ASP A 101 7.32 1.00 -12.92
N PHE A 102 6.69 1.75 -12.02
CA PHE A 102 5.26 1.61 -11.78
C PHE A 102 4.44 1.86 -13.04
N PHE A 103 4.77 2.91 -13.78
CA PHE A 103 4.03 3.28 -14.99
C PHE A 103 4.28 2.33 -16.17
N ALA A 104 5.33 1.54 -16.13
CA ALA A 104 5.57 0.51 -17.15
C ALA A 104 4.65 -0.69 -16.97
N ILE A 105 4.11 -0.90 -15.75
CA ILE A 105 3.22 -2.00 -15.41
C ILE A 105 1.75 -1.62 -15.67
N THR A 106 1.43 -0.36 -15.50
CA THR A 106 0.08 0.16 -15.67
C THR A 106 -0.13 0.78 -17.03
#